data_ead3f84e3205de5c2c3d345e81445b6d
#
_entry.id   ead3f84e3205de5c2c3d345e81445b6d
#
_cell.length_a   1.000
_cell.length_b   1.000
_cell.length_c   1.000
_cell.angle_alpha   90.00
_cell.angle_beta   90.00
_cell.angle_gamma   90.00
#
_symmetry.space_group_name_H-M   'P 1'
#
loop_
_entity.id
_entity.type
_entity.pdbx_description
1 polymer ?
#
loop_
_entity_poly.entity_id
_entity_poly.type
_entity_poly.pdbx_seq_one_letter_code
_entity_poly.pdbx_strand_id
1 'polypeptide(L)'
;MMLAIATLMAANSQVDEAMALANRLSPRLAQKVQFKQGKKKSTDYFTLSNNGDKVLITANNANSMAVGLNRYLKKYCHTTVSWYADIAVDLPEVLPAVDATESVDARVPERFFLNYCTFGYTMPFFDWNDWERVIDWMALNGVNMPLAITGQESVWYNVWRSMGMTDEQVRSYFTGPVYLPWHRMANIDVWCGPLPKEWLDGQVVLQQKILARERALNMRPVLPAFAGHVPKQLTELFPKADIKRLDPWDGFGEDYQTYFLNSEDPLYAKIQRKFLEEQTRLFGTDHIYGIDLFNEMEAPSYDCGYISRLSRHVYESLKAVDKKAEWLQMGWFLYYQRNKWTKDVTKAMLTALPQGKMTMLDYFCERMEVWRMHDKFYGQPYIWCYLGNFGGNSVLQGNVKKSGELLETALKDGGANLKGIGSTLEGFDVQQ
;
A
#
# COMPACT_ATOMS: atom_id res chain seq x y z
N MET A 1 21.37 -11.16 25.46
CA MET A 1 20.43 -12.29 25.60
C MET A 1 19.11 -11.68 26.07
N MET A 2 18.31 -11.12 25.12
CA MET A 2 16.94 -10.64 25.41
C MET A 2 16.00 -11.72 24.90
N LEU A 3 15.34 -12.41 25.84
CA LEU A 3 14.26 -13.32 25.55
C LEU A 3 13.11 -12.53 24.92
N ALA A 4 12.76 -12.88 23.68
CA ALA A 4 11.50 -12.45 23.07
C ALA A 4 10.36 -13.15 23.84
N ILE A 5 9.67 -12.41 24.70
CA ILE A 5 8.38 -12.83 25.23
C ILE A 5 7.37 -12.63 24.10
N ALA A 6 7.23 -13.64 23.25
CA ALA A 6 6.07 -13.78 22.41
C ALA A 6 4.89 -14.15 23.31
N THR A 7 4.19 -13.15 23.83
CA THR A 7 2.87 -13.35 24.41
C THR A 7 1.97 -13.80 23.25
N LEU A 8 1.60 -15.08 23.22
CA LEU A 8 0.50 -15.57 22.40
C LEU A 8 -0.78 -14.88 22.91
N MET A 9 -1.09 -13.71 22.39
CA MET A 9 -2.44 -13.18 22.48
C MET A 9 -3.29 -14.11 21.63
N ALA A 10 -4.29 -14.75 22.23
CA ALA A 10 -5.34 -15.44 21.49
C ALA A 10 -5.87 -14.42 20.48
N ALA A 11 -5.86 -14.77 19.17
CA ALA A 11 -6.38 -13.88 18.14
C ALA A 11 -7.85 -13.61 18.49
N ASN A 12 -8.20 -12.34 18.66
CA ASN A 12 -9.58 -11.93 18.86
C ASN A 12 -10.44 -12.48 17.71
N SER A 13 -11.71 -12.76 17.98
CA SER A 13 -12.60 -13.15 16.90
C SER A 13 -12.85 -11.96 15.97
N GLN A 14 -13.25 -12.21 14.73
CA GLN A 14 -13.61 -11.15 13.76
C GLN A 14 -14.73 -10.23 14.31
N VAL A 15 -15.62 -10.79 15.13
CA VAL A 15 -16.70 -10.07 15.81
C VAL A 15 -16.13 -9.14 16.88
N ASP A 16 -15.15 -9.60 17.66
CA ASP A 16 -14.52 -8.79 18.72
C ASP A 16 -13.77 -7.60 18.12
N GLU A 17 -13.07 -7.79 17.00
CA GLU A 17 -12.37 -6.69 16.32
C GLU A 17 -13.35 -5.63 15.78
N ALA A 18 -14.46 -6.07 15.16
CA ALA A 18 -15.51 -5.15 14.69
C ALA A 18 -16.19 -4.41 15.87
N MET A 19 -16.40 -5.09 16.99
CA MET A 19 -16.96 -4.49 18.19
C MET A 19 -15.99 -3.49 18.85
N ALA A 20 -14.69 -3.81 18.88
CA ALA A 20 -13.68 -2.91 19.37
C ALA A 20 -13.61 -1.62 18.53
N LEU A 21 -13.72 -1.73 17.18
CA LEU A 21 -13.80 -0.58 16.29
C LEU A 21 -15.06 0.25 16.60
N ALA A 22 -16.24 -0.36 16.73
CA ALA A 22 -17.47 0.35 17.06
C ALA A 22 -17.36 1.09 18.39
N ASN A 23 -16.68 0.48 19.38
CA ASN A 23 -16.48 1.09 20.72
C ASN A 23 -15.50 2.28 20.66
N ARG A 24 -14.44 2.22 19.83
CA ARG A 24 -13.54 3.37 19.61
C ARG A 24 -14.26 4.56 18.97
N LEU A 25 -15.20 4.31 18.05
CA LEU A 25 -16.03 5.36 17.47
C LEU A 25 -16.97 5.97 18.51
N SER A 26 -17.68 5.15 19.26
CA SER A 26 -18.56 5.56 20.34
C SER A 26 -19.05 4.37 21.18
N PRO A 27 -18.89 4.39 22.52
CA PRO A 27 -19.47 3.37 23.39
C PRO A 27 -21.00 3.22 23.23
N ARG A 28 -21.71 4.33 22.97
CA ARG A 28 -23.16 4.32 22.71
C ARG A 28 -23.51 3.58 21.43
N LEU A 29 -22.69 3.73 20.38
CA LEU A 29 -22.83 3.00 19.14
C LEU A 29 -22.59 1.49 19.36
N ALA A 30 -21.53 1.12 20.09
CA ALA A 30 -21.22 -0.26 20.44
C ALA A 30 -22.35 -0.96 21.21
N GLN A 31 -23.07 -0.23 22.06
CA GLN A 31 -24.24 -0.77 22.76
C GLN A 31 -25.44 -1.02 21.85
N LYS A 32 -25.57 -0.23 20.77
CA LYS A 32 -26.70 -0.32 19.82
C LYS A 32 -26.49 -1.40 18.76
N VAL A 33 -25.25 -1.69 18.36
CA VAL A 33 -24.95 -2.66 17.32
C VAL A 33 -24.65 -4.05 17.86
N GLN A 34 -24.91 -5.05 17.04
CA GLN A 34 -24.50 -6.43 17.26
C GLN A 34 -23.86 -6.97 15.98
N PHE A 35 -22.67 -7.53 16.09
CA PHE A 35 -22.01 -8.20 14.98
C PHE A 35 -22.22 -9.71 15.03
N LYS A 36 -22.33 -10.32 13.86
CA LYS A 36 -22.45 -11.77 13.70
C LYS A 36 -21.59 -12.27 12.56
N GLN A 37 -20.77 -13.28 12.82
CA GLN A 37 -20.02 -13.98 11.78
C GLN A 37 -20.98 -14.69 10.84
N GLY A 38 -20.96 -14.28 9.58
CA GLY A 38 -21.73 -14.90 8.51
C GLY A 38 -20.98 -16.05 7.82
N LYS A 39 -21.60 -16.62 6.81
CA LYS A 39 -20.97 -17.69 6.00
C LYS A 39 -19.80 -17.13 5.20
N LYS A 40 -18.73 -17.94 5.04
CA LYS A 40 -17.65 -17.60 4.12
C LYS A 40 -18.17 -17.63 2.68
N LYS A 41 -17.92 -16.55 1.93
CA LYS A 41 -18.17 -16.43 0.49
C LYS A 41 -16.86 -16.07 -0.22
N SER A 42 -16.83 -16.23 -1.53
CA SER A 42 -15.72 -15.75 -2.37
C SER A 42 -15.66 -14.23 -2.47
N THR A 43 -16.77 -13.55 -2.19
CA THR A 43 -16.93 -12.11 -2.23
C THR A 43 -17.22 -11.59 -0.83
N ASP A 44 -16.64 -10.47 -0.47
CA ASP A 44 -16.98 -9.76 0.77
C ASP A 44 -18.43 -9.29 0.74
N TYR A 45 -19.11 -9.37 1.87
CA TYR A 45 -20.50 -8.94 1.99
C TYR A 45 -20.86 -8.57 3.41
N PHE A 46 -21.92 -7.78 3.55
CA PHE A 46 -22.62 -7.58 4.81
C PHE A 46 -24.14 -7.61 4.61
N THR A 47 -24.85 -7.87 5.71
CA THR A 47 -26.30 -7.73 5.82
C THR A 47 -26.62 -6.89 7.04
N LEU A 48 -27.45 -5.85 6.87
CA LEU A 48 -28.03 -5.05 7.94
C LEU A 48 -29.46 -5.53 8.21
N SER A 49 -29.80 -5.70 9.49
CA SER A 49 -31.15 -6.01 9.94
C SER A 49 -31.33 -5.55 11.40
N ASN A 50 -32.47 -5.81 11.99
CA ASN A 50 -32.68 -5.62 13.43
C ASN A 50 -32.69 -6.96 14.17
N ASN A 51 -32.24 -6.95 15.43
CA ASN A 51 -32.41 -8.02 16.38
C ASN A 51 -32.90 -7.43 17.70
N GLY A 52 -34.23 -7.40 17.89
CA GLY A 52 -34.84 -6.63 18.96
C GLY A 52 -34.60 -5.13 18.78
N ASP A 53 -34.06 -4.49 19.79
CA ASP A 53 -33.71 -3.09 19.82
C ASP A 53 -32.31 -2.77 19.22
N LYS A 54 -31.54 -3.82 18.86
CA LYS A 54 -30.20 -3.68 18.29
C LYS A 54 -30.21 -3.76 16.77
N VAL A 55 -29.25 -3.07 16.17
CA VAL A 55 -28.91 -3.23 14.75
C VAL A 55 -27.97 -4.42 14.60
N LEU A 56 -28.39 -5.43 13.84
CA LEU A 56 -27.61 -6.63 13.56
C LEU A 56 -26.86 -6.49 12.23
N ILE A 57 -25.54 -6.57 12.31
CA ILE A 57 -24.62 -6.58 11.16
C ILE A 57 -24.04 -7.98 11.01
N THR A 58 -24.43 -8.70 9.97
CA THR A 58 -23.91 -10.03 9.64
C THR A 58 -22.98 -9.93 8.45
N ALA A 59 -21.72 -10.38 8.56
CA ALA A 59 -20.73 -10.29 7.48
C ALA A 59 -19.73 -11.45 7.52
N ASN A 60 -18.97 -11.65 6.45
CA ASN A 60 -18.00 -12.75 6.37
C ASN A 60 -16.65 -12.48 7.07
N ASN A 61 -16.34 -11.23 7.40
CA ASN A 61 -15.10 -10.85 8.11
C ASN A 61 -15.24 -9.48 8.80
N ALA A 62 -14.26 -9.10 9.61
CA ALA A 62 -14.27 -7.84 10.37
C ALA A 62 -14.29 -6.59 9.48
N ASN A 63 -13.57 -6.60 8.34
CA ASN A 63 -13.60 -5.50 7.36
C ASN A 63 -15.03 -5.27 6.85
N SER A 64 -15.68 -6.33 6.39
CA SER A 64 -17.07 -6.26 5.92
C SER A 64 -18.08 -5.87 7.02
N MET A 65 -17.82 -6.25 8.30
CA MET A 65 -18.59 -5.78 9.44
C MET A 65 -18.44 -4.27 9.62
N ALA A 66 -17.23 -3.74 9.50
CA ALA A 66 -16.97 -2.30 9.56
C ALA A 66 -17.66 -1.54 8.42
N VAL A 67 -17.66 -2.08 7.19
CA VAL A 67 -18.42 -1.50 6.06
C VAL A 67 -19.94 -1.46 6.35
N GLY A 68 -20.47 -2.54 6.91
CA GLY A 68 -21.88 -2.58 7.35
C GLY A 68 -22.19 -1.53 8.41
N LEU A 69 -21.26 -1.32 9.37
CA LEU A 69 -21.36 -0.26 10.37
C LEU A 69 -21.36 1.14 9.74
N ASN A 70 -20.44 1.39 8.80
CA ASN A 70 -20.37 2.66 8.07
C ASN A 70 -21.65 2.91 7.24
N ARG A 71 -22.22 1.84 6.64
CA ARG A 71 -23.51 1.92 5.95
C ARG A 71 -24.64 2.35 6.90
N TYR A 72 -24.67 1.79 8.11
CA TYR A 72 -25.61 2.19 9.14
C TYR A 72 -25.42 3.66 9.54
N LEU A 73 -24.19 4.09 9.80
CA LEU A 73 -23.88 5.48 10.16
C LEU A 73 -24.32 6.45 9.06
N LYS A 74 -23.95 6.21 7.81
CA LYS A 74 -24.27 7.11 6.69
C LYS A 74 -25.76 7.14 6.34
N LYS A 75 -26.43 5.98 6.28
CA LYS A 75 -27.81 5.88 5.80
C LYS A 75 -28.84 6.20 6.87
N TYR A 76 -28.60 5.79 8.11
CA TYR A 76 -29.60 5.89 9.18
C TYR A 76 -29.27 6.96 10.22
N CYS A 77 -27.99 7.14 10.53
CA CYS A 77 -27.55 8.17 11.47
C CYS A 77 -27.21 9.50 10.78
N HIS A 78 -27.13 9.53 9.44
CA HIS A 78 -26.71 10.69 8.65
C HIS A 78 -25.35 11.26 9.07
N THR A 79 -24.45 10.38 9.47
CA THR A 79 -23.15 10.69 10.06
C THR A 79 -22.01 10.10 9.23
N THR A 80 -20.92 10.84 9.12
CA THR A 80 -19.69 10.42 8.45
C THR A 80 -18.52 10.42 9.42
N VAL A 81 -17.68 9.39 9.37
CA VAL A 81 -16.42 9.31 10.13
C VAL A 81 -15.32 9.91 9.28
N SER A 82 -14.59 10.88 9.82
CA SER A 82 -13.44 11.51 9.16
C SER A 82 -12.13 10.83 9.56
N TRP A 83 -11.18 10.77 8.62
CA TRP A 83 -9.79 10.41 8.93
C TRP A 83 -8.99 11.60 9.46
N TYR A 84 -9.44 12.83 9.09
CA TYR A 84 -8.66 14.06 9.20
C TYR A 84 -8.73 14.71 10.58
N ALA A 85 -9.85 14.55 11.25
CA ALA A 85 -10.10 15.26 12.50
C ALA A 85 -10.34 14.27 13.64
N ASP A 86 -9.73 14.56 14.78
CA ASP A 86 -10.01 13.90 16.06
C ASP A 86 -11.30 14.47 16.66
N ILE A 87 -12.40 14.24 15.95
CA ILE A 87 -13.73 14.72 16.33
C ILE A 87 -14.56 13.50 16.70
N ALA A 88 -15.24 13.61 17.85
CA ALA A 88 -16.24 12.61 18.24
C ALA A 88 -17.28 12.43 17.13
N VAL A 89 -17.66 11.18 16.87
CA VAL A 89 -18.68 10.87 15.88
C VAL A 89 -20.00 11.50 16.32
N ASP A 90 -20.54 12.42 15.50
CA ASP A 90 -21.82 13.06 15.78
C ASP A 90 -22.97 12.07 15.54
N LEU A 91 -23.60 11.61 16.60
CA LEU A 91 -24.64 10.61 16.56
C LEU A 91 -25.99 11.23 17.01
N PRO A 92 -27.09 10.88 16.33
CA PRO A 92 -28.43 11.33 16.75
C PRO A 92 -28.73 10.91 18.20
N GLU A 93 -29.57 11.68 18.90
CA GLU A 93 -29.94 11.41 20.28
C GLU A 93 -30.50 9.99 20.46
N VAL A 94 -31.38 9.59 19.54
CA VAL A 94 -31.89 8.22 19.45
C VAL A 94 -31.33 7.55 18.22
N LEU A 95 -30.53 6.49 18.43
CA LEU A 95 -29.98 5.69 17.32
C LEU A 95 -31.09 4.89 16.63
N PRO A 96 -31.37 5.13 15.33
CA PRO A 96 -32.53 4.57 14.63
C PRO A 96 -32.41 3.06 14.42
N ALA A 97 -33.55 2.42 14.24
CA ALA A 97 -33.62 1.05 13.72
C ALA A 97 -33.40 1.04 12.19
N VAL A 98 -33.08 -0.12 11.64
CA VAL A 98 -33.00 -0.34 10.20
C VAL A 98 -34.42 -0.56 9.64
N ASP A 99 -34.82 0.19 8.59
CA ASP A 99 -36.16 0.13 8.03
C ASP A 99 -36.49 -1.25 7.43
N ALA A 100 -35.54 -1.80 6.69
CA ALA A 100 -35.67 -3.10 6.04
C ALA A 100 -34.29 -3.80 5.98
N THR A 101 -34.31 -5.13 5.95
CA THR A 101 -33.09 -5.91 5.77
C THR A 101 -32.45 -5.56 4.43
N GLU A 102 -31.17 -5.17 4.49
CA GLU A 102 -30.35 -4.82 3.34
C GLU A 102 -29.14 -5.75 3.26
N SER A 103 -28.88 -6.36 2.09
CA SER A 103 -27.66 -7.14 1.83
C SER A 103 -26.88 -6.52 0.70
N VAL A 104 -25.56 -6.37 0.89
CA VAL A 104 -24.65 -5.78 -0.10
C VAL A 104 -23.42 -6.67 -0.24
N ASP A 105 -23.12 -7.04 -1.48
CA ASP A 105 -21.88 -7.73 -1.85
C ASP A 105 -20.89 -6.73 -2.42
N ALA A 106 -19.60 -6.93 -2.15
CA ALA A 106 -18.54 -6.12 -2.73
C ALA A 106 -18.47 -6.34 -4.24
N ARG A 107 -18.28 -5.26 -4.99
CA ARG A 107 -18.23 -5.30 -6.47
C ARG A 107 -16.88 -5.81 -7.00
N VAL A 108 -15.82 -5.68 -6.19
CA VAL A 108 -14.45 -6.11 -6.51
C VAL A 108 -13.80 -6.76 -5.30
N PRO A 109 -12.91 -7.74 -5.48
CA PRO A 109 -12.23 -8.40 -4.37
C PRO A 109 -11.17 -7.53 -3.69
N GLU A 110 -10.49 -6.64 -4.40
CA GLU A 110 -9.37 -5.86 -3.90
C GLU A 110 -9.71 -4.37 -3.85
N ARG A 111 -9.41 -3.73 -2.72
CA ARG A 111 -9.64 -2.29 -2.49
C ARG A 111 -8.37 -1.71 -1.91
N PHE A 112 -7.56 -1.11 -2.81
CA PHE A 112 -6.23 -0.57 -2.50
C PHE A 112 -6.32 0.85 -1.95
N PHE A 113 -5.37 1.21 -1.06
CA PHE A 113 -5.28 2.56 -0.51
C PHE A 113 -3.84 2.97 -0.22
N LEU A 114 -3.56 4.25 -0.38
CA LEU A 114 -2.31 4.95 -0.17
C LEU A 114 -1.36 4.96 -1.38
N ASN A 115 -0.41 5.89 -1.29
CA ASN A 115 0.67 6.14 -2.23
C ASN A 115 1.98 6.29 -1.44
N TYR A 116 3.12 6.12 -2.04
CA TYR A 116 4.40 6.45 -1.41
C TYR A 116 4.42 7.90 -0.94
N CYS A 117 3.96 8.84 -1.76
CA CYS A 117 3.95 10.28 -1.46
C CYS A 117 3.10 10.64 -0.24
N THR A 118 2.04 9.88 0.06
CA THR A 118 1.21 10.12 1.26
C THR A 118 2.03 10.07 2.55
N PHE A 119 3.05 9.23 2.60
CA PHE A 119 3.95 9.09 3.74
C PHE A 119 4.91 10.28 3.91
N GLY A 120 5.01 11.18 2.93
CA GLY A 120 5.76 12.42 3.00
C GLY A 120 4.86 13.64 3.17
N TYR A 121 3.80 13.76 2.39
CA TYR A 121 2.91 14.92 2.44
C TYR A 121 2.00 14.96 3.68
N THR A 122 1.57 13.80 4.17
CA THR A 122 0.62 13.75 5.30
C THR A 122 1.15 12.99 6.52
N MET A 123 1.82 11.86 6.33
CA MET A 123 2.06 10.87 7.39
C MET A 123 3.48 10.82 7.98
N PRO A 124 4.46 11.71 7.68
CA PRO A 124 5.85 11.48 8.09
C PRO A 124 6.01 11.41 9.61
N PHE A 125 5.12 12.07 10.37
CA PHE A 125 5.16 12.15 11.82
C PHE A 125 3.93 11.54 12.51
N PHE A 126 3.15 10.73 11.79
CA PHE A 126 2.01 10.05 12.39
C PHE A 126 2.45 9.14 13.52
N ASP A 127 1.81 9.29 14.66
CA ASP A 127 1.92 8.38 15.78
C ASP A 127 0.86 7.25 15.72
N TRP A 128 0.77 6.44 16.79
CA TRP A 128 -0.21 5.36 16.83
C TRP A 128 -1.65 5.87 16.80
N ASN A 129 -1.96 6.99 17.43
CA ASN A 129 -3.33 7.52 17.48
C ASN A 129 -3.80 7.96 16.09
N ASP A 130 -2.91 8.57 15.32
CA ASP A 130 -3.19 8.95 13.94
C ASP A 130 -3.43 7.72 13.07
N TRP A 131 -2.53 6.73 13.16
CA TRP A 131 -2.65 5.48 12.43
C TRP A 131 -3.88 4.66 12.82
N GLU A 132 -4.21 4.55 14.11
CA GLU A 132 -5.41 3.84 14.58
C GLU A 132 -6.67 4.41 13.95
N ARG A 133 -6.79 5.74 13.92
CA ARG A 133 -7.91 6.44 13.28
C ARG A 133 -7.99 6.19 11.78
N VAL A 134 -6.86 6.26 11.07
CA VAL A 134 -6.82 5.99 9.61
C VAL A 134 -7.15 4.53 9.31
N ILE A 135 -6.64 3.57 10.08
CA ILE A 135 -6.94 2.16 9.89
C ILE A 135 -8.43 1.87 10.13
N ASP A 136 -9.03 2.46 11.18
CA ASP A 136 -10.46 2.34 11.43
C ASP A 136 -11.29 2.94 10.28
N TRP A 137 -10.86 4.11 9.76
CA TRP A 137 -11.48 4.71 8.59
C TRP A 137 -11.33 3.83 7.33
N MET A 138 -10.16 3.26 7.10
CA MET A 138 -9.94 2.31 5.99
C MET A 138 -10.89 1.12 6.09
N ALA A 139 -11.03 0.52 7.27
CA ALA A 139 -11.96 -0.58 7.50
C ALA A 139 -13.42 -0.19 7.24
N LEU A 140 -13.86 0.96 7.74
CA LEU A 140 -15.20 1.50 7.52
C LEU A 140 -15.52 1.73 6.04
N ASN A 141 -14.53 2.07 5.23
CA ASN A 141 -14.67 2.29 3.80
C ASN A 141 -14.27 1.08 2.94
N GLY A 142 -14.03 -0.07 3.56
CA GLY A 142 -13.83 -1.34 2.89
C GLY A 142 -12.45 -1.53 2.26
N VAL A 143 -11.47 -0.69 2.60
CA VAL A 143 -10.07 -0.93 2.20
C VAL A 143 -9.60 -2.25 2.79
N ASN A 144 -9.07 -3.13 1.94
CA ASN A 144 -8.52 -4.41 2.36
C ASN A 144 -7.10 -4.68 1.86
N MET A 145 -6.51 -3.72 1.14
CA MET A 145 -5.16 -3.80 0.61
C MET A 145 -4.44 -2.45 0.80
N PRO A 146 -4.07 -2.07 2.04
CA PRO A 146 -3.32 -0.85 2.29
C PRO A 146 -1.84 -0.99 1.93
N LEU A 147 -1.20 0.09 1.45
CA LEU A 147 0.25 0.17 1.33
C LEU A 147 0.87 0.36 2.73
N ALA A 148 1.72 -0.55 3.16
CA ALA A 148 2.25 -0.63 4.53
C ALA A 148 3.79 -0.57 4.54
N ILE A 149 4.35 0.60 4.27
CA ILE A 149 5.79 0.82 4.06
C ILE A 149 6.49 1.54 5.22
N THR A 150 5.79 1.81 6.31
CA THR A 150 6.38 2.37 7.54
C THR A 150 7.49 1.45 8.05
N GLY A 151 8.61 2.02 8.50
CA GLY A 151 9.72 1.28 9.12
C GLY A 151 10.56 0.42 8.17
N GLN A 152 10.39 0.51 6.84
CA GLN A 152 11.23 -0.21 5.89
C GLN A 152 12.70 0.21 5.98
N GLU A 153 13.00 1.44 6.40
CA GLU A 153 14.36 1.93 6.59
C GLU A 153 15.10 1.14 7.67
N SER A 154 14.39 0.63 8.67
CA SER A 154 14.98 -0.24 9.71
C SER A 154 15.35 -1.62 9.16
N VAL A 155 14.58 -2.14 8.20
CA VAL A 155 14.95 -3.36 7.45
C VAL A 155 16.22 -3.10 6.66
N TRP A 156 16.24 -2.01 5.88
CA TRP A 156 17.42 -1.61 5.10
C TRP A 156 18.65 -1.31 5.97
N TYR A 157 18.44 -0.66 7.12
CA TYR A 157 19.53 -0.43 8.07
C TYR A 157 20.21 -1.75 8.46
N ASN A 158 19.44 -2.75 8.86
CA ASN A 158 19.97 -4.06 9.25
C ASN A 158 20.64 -4.79 8.06
N VAL A 159 20.04 -4.70 6.88
CA VAL A 159 20.62 -5.30 5.66
C VAL A 159 21.97 -4.66 5.32
N TRP A 160 22.04 -3.33 5.21
CA TRP A 160 23.27 -2.65 4.84
C TRP A 160 24.36 -2.79 5.90
N ARG A 161 24.02 -2.77 7.18
CA ARG A 161 24.95 -3.10 8.27
C ARG A 161 25.52 -4.51 8.11
N SER A 162 24.69 -5.49 7.76
CA SER A 162 25.12 -6.88 7.53
C SER A 162 25.99 -7.07 6.29
N MET A 163 26.01 -6.07 5.41
CA MET A 163 26.81 -6.07 4.17
C MET A 163 28.09 -5.25 4.27
N GLY A 164 28.41 -4.68 5.44
CA GLY A 164 29.70 -4.05 5.73
C GLY A 164 29.66 -2.53 5.84
N MET A 165 28.52 -1.86 5.65
CA MET A 165 28.42 -0.42 5.89
C MET A 165 28.49 -0.08 7.38
N THR A 166 29.04 1.09 7.71
CA THR A 166 29.04 1.61 9.09
C THR A 166 27.66 2.15 9.48
N ASP A 167 27.42 2.36 10.78
CA ASP A 167 26.18 2.99 11.28
C ASP A 167 25.93 4.35 10.61
N GLU A 168 26.97 5.19 10.61
CA GLU A 168 26.92 6.53 10.03
C GLU A 168 26.62 6.48 8.53
N GLN A 169 27.29 5.61 7.77
CA GLN A 169 27.06 5.45 6.34
C GLN A 169 25.60 5.07 6.02
N VAL A 170 25.02 4.14 6.79
CA VAL A 170 23.64 3.74 6.54
C VAL A 170 22.66 4.85 6.89
N ARG A 171 22.81 5.49 8.04
CA ARG A 171 21.88 6.57 8.45
C ARG A 171 21.98 7.79 7.53
N SER A 172 23.17 8.10 7.04
CA SER A 172 23.39 9.21 6.10
C SER A 172 22.95 8.90 4.67
N TYR A 173 22.75 7.63 4.31
CA TYR A 173 22.19 7.22 3.02
C TYR A 173 20.71 7.60 2.90
N PHE A 174 19.96 7.50 3.98
CA PHE A 174 18.55 7.87 3.98
C PHE A 174 18.34 9.37 3.90
N THR A 175 17.23 9.79 3.34
CA THR A 175 16.74 11.17 3.44
C THR A 175 16.14 11.45 4.81
N GLY A 176 15.86 12.72 5.12
CA GLY A 176 15.03 13.09 6.27
C GLY A 176 13.60 12.54 6.15
N PRO A 177 12.84 12.44 7.28
CA PRO A 177 11.55 11.73 7.34
C PRO A 177 10.53 12.16 6.29
N VAL A 178 10.37 13.44 6.04
CA VAL A 178 9.40 13.97 5.06
C VAL A 178 9.77 13.67 3.60
N TYR A 179 11.03 13.33 3.33
CA TYR A 179 11.54 13.05 1.98
C TYR A 179 11.71 11.56 1.71
N LEU A 180 11.42 10.68 2.66
CA LEU A 180 11.53 9.23 2.51
C LEU A 180 10.73 8.67 1.33
N PRO A 181 9.56 9.18 0.94
CA PRO A 181 8.89 8.72 -0.28
C PRO A 181 9.78 8.73 -1.52
N TRP A 182 10.49 9.83 -1.76
CA TRP A 182 11.37 9.98 -2.94
C TRP A 182 12.64 9.15 -2.82
N HIS A 183 13.14 8.93 -1.60
CA HIS A 183 14.19 7.94 -1.36
C HIS A 183 13.71 6.51 -1.67
N ARG A 184 12.51 6.14 -1.21
CA ARG A 184 11.89 4.82 -1.44
C ARG A 184 11.62 4.54 -2.92
N MET A 185 11.32 5.58 -3.69
CA MET A 185 11.12 5.54 -5.15
C MET A 185 12.43 5.67 -5.96
N ALA A 186 13.59 5.67 -5.28
CA ALA A 186 14.92 5.83 -5.90
C ALA A 186 15.13 7.17 -6.62
N ASN A 187 14.46 8.25 -6.22
CA ASN A 187 14.63 9.57 -6.83
C ASN A 187 15.80 10.32 -6.23
N ILE A 188 15.96 10.33 -4.90
CA ILE A 188 17.00 11.07 -4.17
C ILE A 188 17.57 10.28 -3.00
N ASP A 189 18.85 10.49 -2.71
CA ASP A 189 19.55 10.00 -1.52
C ASP A 189 20.03 11.16 -0.65
N VAL A 190 20.36 10.90 0.59
CA VAL A 190 21.03 11.75 1.60
C VAL A 190 20.36 13.09 1.95
N TRP A 191 19.35 13.54 1.22
CA TRP A 191 18.71 14.84 1.41
C TRP A 191 18.10 14.99 2.79
N CYS A 192 18.54 16.02 3.55
CA CYS A 192 18.05 16.30 4.91
C CYS A 192 18.22 15.15 5.93
N GLY A 193 19.12 14.19 5.65
CA GLY A 193 19.57 13.19 6.63
C GLY A 193 20.63 13.74 7.58
N PRO A 194 21.23 12.90 8.46
CA PRO A 194 20.98 11.47 8.64
C PRO A 194 19.73 11.17 9.48
N LEU A 195 19.12 10.00 9.27
CA LEU A 195 18.03 9.55 10.15
C LEU A 195 18.56 9.19 11.54
N PRO A 196 17.94 9.66 12.63
CA PRO A 196 18.28 9.24 13.98
C PRO A 196 17.99 7.73 14.18
N LYS A 197 18.84 7.07 14.98
CA LYS A 197 18.64 5.63 15.27
C LYS A 197 17.36 5.40 16.06
N GLU A 198 17.06 6.30 16.97
CA GLU A 198 15.83 6.27 17.80
C GLU A 198 14.59 6.38 16.94
N TRP A 199 14.62 7.16 15.85
CA TRP A 199 13.53 7.24 14.90
C TRP A 199 13.34 5.90 14.18
N LEU A 200 14.42 5.30 13.69
CA LEU A 200 14.37 3.98 13.06
C LEU A 200 13.76 2.91 13.98
N ASP A 201 14.18 2.88 15.26
CA ASP A 201 13.66 1.92 16.24
C ASP A 201 12.19 2.17 16.56
N GLY A 202 11.78 3.43 16.70
CA GLY A 202 10.40 3.83 16.89
C GLY A 202 9.49 3.40 15.75
N GLN A 203 9.96 3.52 14.50
CA GLN A 203 9.19 3.11 13.32
C GLN A 203 8.96 1.59 13.25
N VAL A 204 9.87 0.77 13.78
CA VAL A 204 9.64 -0.69 13.91
C VAL A 204 8.45 -0.97 14.82
N VAL A 205 8.42 -0.35 16.00
CA VAL A 205 7.34 -0.53 16.96
C VAL A 205 6.00 -0.05 16.40
N LEU A 206 6.01 1.08 15.70
CA LEU A 206 4.82 1.63 15.05
C LEU A 206 4.30 0.69 13.96
N GLN A 207 5.18 0.23 13.06
CA GLN A 207 4.78 -0.66 11.97
C GLN A 207 4.22 -2.00 12.48
N GLN A 208 4.78 -2.54 13.55
CA GLN A 208 4.25 -3.76 14.17
C GLN A 208 2.80 -3.58 14.65
N LYS A 209 2.47 -2.42 15.24
CA LYS A 209 1.10 -2.09 15.64
C LYS A 209 0.17 -1.91 14.43
N ILE A 210 0.63 -1.18 13.39
CA ILE A 210 -0.12 -0.98 12.14
C ILE A 210 -0.51 -2.33 11.54
N LEU A 211 0.48 -3.19 11.27
CA LEU A 211 0.25 -4.49 10.66
C LEU A 211 -0.62 -5.42 11.50
N ALA A 212 -0.45 -5.41 12.83
CA ALA A 212 -1.30 -6.18 13.72
C ALA A 212 -2.77 -5.76 13.60
N ARG A 213 -3.05 -4.45 13.59
CA ARG A 213 -4.41 -3.92 13.45
C ARG A 213 -5.00 -4.14 12.06
N GLU A 214 -4.24 -3.91 11.00
CA GLU A 214 -4.69 -4.15 9.64
C GLU A 214 -5.07 -5.62 9.42
N ARG A 215 -4.23 -6.56 9.85
CA ARG A 215 -4.50 -8.00 9.76
C ARG A 215 -5.70 -8.42 10.62
N ALA A 216 -5.84 -7.87 11.82
CA ALA A 216 -6.99 -8.13 12.70
C ALA A 216 -8.32 -7.67 12.06
N LEU A 217 -8.31 -6.58 11.30
CA LEU A 217 -9.43 -6.08 10.51
C LEU A 217 -9.51 -6.72 9.10
N ASN A 218 -8.86 -7.88 8.91
CA ASN A 218 -8.89 -8.66 7.67
C ASN A 218 -8.41 -7.89 6.43
N MET A 219 -7.44 -7.01 6.61
CA MET A 219 -6.71 -6.39 5.51
C MET A 219 -5.47 -7.23 5.16
N ARG A 220 -5.03 -7.11 3.92
CA ARG A 220 -3.81 -7.71 3.37
C ARG A 220 -2.79 -6.60 3.08
N PRO A 221 -1.95 -6.23 4.06
CA PRO A 221 -0.96 -5.17 3.90
C PRO A 221 0.02 -5.45 2.74
N VAL A 222 0.31 -4.42 1.95
CA VAL A 222 1.32 -4.47 0.89
C VAL A 222 2.64 -4.00 1.47
N LEU A 223 3.56 -4.93 1.70
CA LEU A 223 4.91 -4.65 2.19
C LEU A 223 5.86 -4.34 1.03
N PRO A 224 6.94 -3.57 1.23
CA PRO A 224 7.90 -3.29 0.17
C PRO A 224 8.80 -4.50 -0.12
N ALA A 225 9.46 -4.46 -1.29
CA ALA A 225 10.57 -5.34 -1.61
C ALA A 225 11.66 -4.57 -2.36
N PHE A 226 12.80 -5.22 -2.60
CA PHE A 226 13.94 -4.59 -3.25
C PHE A 226 13.68 -4.34 -4.74
N ALA A 227 13.85 -3.08 -5.17
CA ALA A 227 13.63 -2.63 -6.54
C ALA A 227 14.93 -2.34 -7.31
N GLY A 228 16.10 -2.55 -6.71
CA GLY A 228 17.40 -2.28 -7.33
C GLY A 228 18.12 -1.03 -6.82
N HIS A 229 17.46 -0.18 -6.04
CA HIS A 229 18.07 1.00 -5.43
C HIS A 229 19.06 0.62 -4.32
N VAL A 230 20.29 1.06 -4.43
CA VAL A 230 21.39 0.70 -3.51
C VAL A 230 22.21 1.92 -3.07
N PRO A 231 22.82 1.88 -1.87
CA PRO A 231 23.73 2.93 -1.43
C PRO A 231 24.99 3.01 -2.32
N LYS A 232 25.49 4.24 -2.52
CA LYS A 232 26.76 4.50 -3.23
C LYS A 232 27.92 3.64 -2.70
N GLN A 233 27.97 3.42 -1.40
CA GLN A 233 29.03 2.65 -0.74
C GLN A 233 29.16 1.21 -1.25
N LEU A 234 28.09 0.65 -1.84
CA LEU A 234 28.16 -0.68 -2.43
C LEU A 234 29.09 -0.75 -3.64
N THR A 235 29.34 0.36 -4.34
CA THR A 235 30.31 0.38 -5.45
C THR A 235 31.75 0.13 -4.98
N GLU A 236 32.06 0.50 -3.73
CA GLU A 236 33.35 0.26 -3.10
C GLU A 236 33.44 -1.13 -2.44
N LEU A 237 32.35 -1.52 -1.75
CA LEU A 237 32.25 -2.83 -1.07
C LEU A 237 32.17 -4.00 -2.05
N PHE A 238 31.57 -3.77 -3.22
CA PHE A 238 31.36 -4.77 -4.27
C PHE A 238 31.80 -4.22 -5.65
N PRO A 239 33.10 -4.00 -5.87
CA PRO A 239 33.61 -3.27 -7.08
C PRO A 239 33.39 -4.02 -8.40
N LYS A 240 32.91 -5.27 -8.35
CA LYS A 240 32.56 -6.08 -9.54
C LYS A 240 31.07 -6.11 -9.83
N ALA A 241 30.23 -5.54 -8.95
CA ALA A 241 28.80 -5.50 -9.15
C ALA A 241 28.42 -4.49 -10.25
N ASP A 242 27.42 -4.84 -11.05
CA ASP A 242 26.90 -3.94 -12.10
C ASP A 242 25.96 -2.90 -11.48
N ILE A 243 26.57 -1.89 -10.85
CA ILE A 243 25.89 -0.76 -10.21
C ILE A 243 26.12 0.48 -11.06
N LYS A 244 25.01 1.13 -11.45
CA LYS A 244 25.03 2.37 -12.23
C LYS A 244 24.52 3.54 -11.40
N ARG A 245 25.20 4.68 -11.50
CA ARG A 245 24.67 5.95 -11.03
C ARG A 245 23.57 6.41 -11.98
N LEU A 246 22.43 6.78 -11.43
CA LEU A 246 21.30 7.29 -12.22
C LEU A 246 21.43 8.82 -12.42
N ASP A 247 20.69 9.34 -13.40
CA ASP A 247 20.65 10.78 -13.65
C ASP A 247 20.01 11.54 -12.47
N PRO A 248 20.34 12.83 -12.27
CA PRO A 248 19.70 13.64 -11.24
C PRO A 248 18.19 13.74 -11.47
N TRP A 249 17.42 13.60 -10.38
CA TRP A 249 15.98 13.74 -10.43
C TRP A 249 15.54 15.20 -10.21
N ASP A 250 14.63 15.69 -11.06
CA ASP A 250 13.89 16.96 -10.93
C ASP A 250 14.70 18.19 -10.45
N GLY A 251 15.90 18.36 -11.00
CA GLY A 251 16.77 19.50 -10.68
C GLY A 251 17.57 19.39 -9.39
N PHE A 252 17.53 18.27 -8.69
CA PHE A 252 18.45 17.99 -7.58
C PHE A 252 19.88 17.88 -8.09
N GLY A 253 20.85 18.33 -7.28
CA GLY A 253 22.27 18.26 -7.62
C GLY A 253 22.81 16.83 -7.63
N GLU A 254 24.00 16.67 -8.19
CA GLU A 254 24.70 15.38 -8.32
C GLU A 254 24.96 14.67 -6.99
N ASP A 255 25.04 15.39 -5.88
CA ASP A 255 25.24 14.81 -4.54
C ASP A 255 24.07 13.94 -4.07
N TYR A 256 22.89 14.12 -4.66
CA TYR A 256 21.66 13.43 -4.29
C TYR A 256 21.25 12.32 -5.27
N GLN A 257 22.11 12.04 -6.27
CA GLN A 257 21.88 10.99 -7.24
C GLN A 257 21.88 9.61 -6.58
N THR A 258 21.01 8.78 -7.09
CA THR A 258 20.81 7.40 -6.65
C THR A 258 21.62 6.41 -7.48
N TYR A 259 21.71 5.18 -7.00
CA TYR A 259 22.45 4.10 -7.65
C TYR A 259 21.55 2.89 -7.84
N PHE A 260 21.63 2.29 -9.01
CA PHE A 260 20.82 1.14 -9.39
C PHE A 260 21.69 -0.09 -9.66
N LEU A 261 21.37 -1.19 -8.99
CA LEU A 261 22.00 -2.49 -9.20
C LEU A 261 21.20 -3.28 -10.24
N ASN A 262 21.88 -3.72 -11.30
CA ASN A 262 21.25 -4.54 -12.34
C ASN A 262 20.69 -5.85 -11.74
N SER A 263 19.46 -6.18 -12.11
CA SER A 263 18.80 -7.39 -11.60
C SER A 263 19.45 -8.71 -12.08
N GLU A 264 20.26 -8.65 -13.14
CA GLU A 264 21.05 -9.78 -13.64
C GLU A 264 22.31 -10.04 -12.80
N ASP A 265 22.73 -9.08 -11.96
CA ASP A 265 23.87 -9.26 -11.05
C ASP A 265 23.52 -10.22 -9.90
N PRO A 266 24.36 -11.21 -9.57
CA PRO A 266 24.11 -12.12 -8.46
C PRO A 266 23.90 -11.44 -7.10
N LEU A 267 24.43 -10.24 -6.92
CA LEU A 267 24.25 -9.44 -5.71
C LEU A 267 22.80 -9.02 -5.52
N TYR A 268 22.04 -8.83 -6.61
CA TYR A 268 20.62 -8.47 -6.55
C TYR A 268 19.80 -9.52 -5.76
N ALA A 269 19.88 -10.79 -6.16
CA ALA A 269 19.17 -11.87 -5.49
C ALA A 269 19.62 -12.05 -4.02
N LYS A 270 20.92 -11.78 -3.72
CA LYS A 270 21.45 -11.81 -2.35
C LYS A 270 20.84 -10.70 -1.48
N ILE A 271 20.72 -9.47 -2.01
CA ILE A 271 20.10 -8.34 -1.30
C ILE A 271 18.61 -8.60 -1.10
N GLN A 272 17.89 -9.00 -2.15
CA GLN A 272 16.46 -9.32 -2.07
C GLN A 272 16.18 -10.36 -0.97
N ARG A 273 16.99 -11.42 -0.92
CA ARG A 273 16.87 -12.45 0.13
C ARG A 273 17.05 -11.85 1.52
N LYS A 274 18.14 -11.12 1.75
CA LYS A 274 18.43 -10.48 3.05
C LYS A 274 17.32 -9.54 3.47
N PHE A 275 16.79 -8.76 2.54
CA PHE A 275 15.71 -7.82 2.79
C PHE A 275 14.42 -8.56 3.21
N LEU A 276 13.98 -9.54 2.43
CA LEU A 276 12.75 -10.27 2.73
C LEU A 276 12.85 -11.14 4.00
N GLU A 277 14.01 -11.74 4.27
CA GLU A 277 14.24 -12.47 5.52
C GLU A 277 14.16 -11.54 6.73
N GLU A 278 14.80 -10.37 6.67
CA GLU A 278 14.78 -9.38 7.74
C GLU A 278 13.39 -8.75 7.91
N GLN A 279 12.73 -8.38 6.81
CA GLN A 279 11.35 -7.87 6.83
C GLN A 279 10.40 -8.89 7.44
N THR A 280 10.51 -10.17 7.06
CA THR A 280 9.69 -11.25 7.63
C THR A 280 9.95 -11.44 9.11
N ARG A 281 11.20 -11.30 9.55
CA ARG A 281 11.57 -11.37 10.96
C ARG A 281 10.95 -10.24 11.79
N LEU A 282 10.92 -9.01 11.26
CA LEU A 282 10.39 -7.83 11.95
C LEU A 282 8.87 -7.72 11.86
N PHE A 283 8.29 -8.02 10.69
CA PHE A 283 6.93 -7.62 10.31
C PHE A 283 6.05 -8.78 9.83
N GLY A 284 6.62 -9.98 9.61
CA GLY A 284 5.90 -11.06 8.97
C GLY A 284 5.76 -10.84 7.46
N THR A 285 4.82 -11.57 6.82
CA THR A 285 4.52 -11.42 5.41
C THR A 285 3.06 -11.68 5.11
N ASP A 286 2.52 -10.97 4.11
CA ASP A 286 1.19 -11.16 3.53
C ASP A 286 1.30 -11.62 2.06
N HIS A 287 2.50 -11.98 1.64
CA HIS A 287 2.84 -12.52 0.32
C HIS A 287 2.59 -11.59 -0.87
N ILE A 288 2.35 -10.30 -0.62
CA ILE A 288 2.23 -9.27 -1.65
C ILE A 288 3.25 -8.18 -1.36
N TYR A 289 4.01 -7.81 -2.40
CA TYR A 289 5.15 -6.92 -2.27
C TYR A 289 5.06 -5.78 -3.28
N GLY A 290 5.01 -4.54 -2.76
CA GLY A 290 5.11 -3.33 -3.56
C GLY A 290 6.55 -3.15 -4.06
N ILE A 291 6.72 -3.15 -5.37
CA ILE A 291 7.98 -2.82 -6.03
C ILE A 291 7.69 -1.73 -7.04
N ASP A 292 8.39 -0.62 -6.92
CA ASP A 292 8.27 0.50 -7.84
C ASP A 292 9.57 0.63 -8.64
N LEU A 293 9.58 0.02 -9.83
CA LEU A 293 10.71 0.11 -10.73
C LEU A 293 10.61 1.40 -11.55
N PHE A 294 11.69 2.20 -11.55
CA PHE A 294 11.86 3.35 -12.42
C PHE A 294 10.78 4.44 -12.28
N ASN A 295 10.31 4.69 -11.06
CA ASN A 295 9.39 5.80 -10.80
C ASN A 295 10.07 7.13 -11.11
N GLU A 296 9.64 7.80 -12.21
CA GLU A 296 10.23 9.03 -12.72
C GLU A 296 11.75 8.97 -13.00
N MET A 297 12.32 7.78 -13.01
CA MET A 297 13.73 7.52 -13.32
C MET A 297 13.86 6.78 -14.64
N GLU A 298 14.97 7.00 -15.36
CA GLU A 298 15.22 6.30 -16.61
C GLU A 298 15.61 4.85 -16.35
N ALA A 299 14.95 3.93 -17.06
CA ALA A 299 15.44 2.56 -17.12
C ALA A 299 16.81 2.52 -17.83
N PRO A 300 17.74 1.65 -17.42
CA PRO A 300 19.02 1.49 -18.09
C PRO A 300 18.91 1.16 -19.60
N SER A 301 17.80 0.56 -20.00
CA SER A 301 17.44 0.27 -21.39
C SER A 301 15.94 0.03 -21.52
N TYR A 302 15.36 0.45 -22.66
CA TYR A 302 13.98 0.13 -23.05
C TYR A 302 13.91 -0.98 -24.13
N ASP A 303 15.03 -1.71 -24.34
CA ASP A 303 15.00 -2.93 -25.17
C ASP A 303 14.08 -3.97 -24.55
N CYS A 304 13.17 -4.53 -25.36
CA CYS A 304 12.17 -5.48 -24.89
C CYS A 304 12.80 -6.74 -24.26
N GLY A 305 13.92 -7.21 -24.80
CA GLY A 305 14.67 -8.35 -24.25
C GLY A 305 15.27 -8.03 -22.89
N TYR A 306 15.85 -6.84 -22.72
CA TYR A 306 16.36 -6.36 -21.43
C TYR A 306 15.25 -6.25 -20.40
N ILE A 307 14.16 -5.58 -20.71
CA ILE A 307 13.03 -5.38 -19.79
C ILE A 307 12.40 -6.73 -19.40
N SER A 308 12.28 -7.67 -20.32
CA SER A 308 11.77 -9.01 -20.03
C SER A 308 12.67 -9.78 -19.07
N ARG A 309 14.01 -9.73 -19.25
CA ARG A 309 14.97 -10.37 -18.34
C ARG A 309 14.96 -9.70 -16.97
N LEU A 310 15.00 -8.37 -16.92
CA LEU A 310 14.91 -7.58 -15.68
C LEU A 310 13.69 -8.02 -14.85
N SER A 311 12.50 -8.00 -15.46
CA SER A 311 11.25 -8.36 -14.76
C SER A 311 11.27 -9.80 -14.25
N ARG A 312 11.77 -10.71 -15.05
CA ARG A 312 11.90 -12.13 -14.67
C ARG A 312 12.83 -12.29 -13.48
N HIS A 313 14.02 -11.68 -13.49
CA HIS A 313 14.98 -11.79 -12.39
C HIS A 313 14.46 -11.18 -11.09
N VAL A 314 13.79 -10.03 -11.16
CA VAL A 314 13.12 -9.42 -10.01
C VAL A 314 12.10 -10.41 -9.40
N TYR A 315 11.20 -10.95 -10.22
CA TYR A 315 10.20 -11.88 -9.73
C TYR A 315 10.80 -13.20 -9.22
N GLU A 316 11.77 -13.77 -9.91
CA GLU A 316 12.43 -15.01 -9.48
C GLU A 316 13.17 -14.82 -8.15
N SER A 317 13.78 -13.65 -7.92
CA SER A 317 14.40 -13.31 -6.65
C SER A 317 13.42 -13.23 -5.48
N LEU A 318 12.19 -12.70 -5.72
CA LEU A 318 11.08 -12.74 -4.76
C LEU A 318 10.66 -14.18 -4.47
N LYS A 319 10.35 -14.94 -5.52
CA LYS A 319 9.86 -16.30 -5.45
C LYS A 319 10.85 -17.26 -4.81
N ALA A 320 12.15 -16.99 -4.91
CA ALA A 320 13.19 -17.79 -4.27
C ALA A 320 13.12 -17.74 -2.73
N VAL A 321 12.57 -16.68 -2.17
CA VAL A 321 12.38 -16.49 -0.73
C VAL A 321 10.94 -16.81 -0.33
N ASP A 322 9.96 -16.31 -1.07
CA ASP A 322 8.54 -16.53 -0.82
C ASP A 322 7.85 -17.14 -2.04
N LYS A 323 7.56 -18.45 -1.97
CA LYS A 323 6.92 -19.19 -3.07
C LYS A 323 5.52 -18.68 -3.43
N LYS A 324 4.86 -17.94 -2.52
CA LYS A 324 3.55 -17.34 -2.73
C LYS A 324 3.61 -15.90 -3.22
N ALA A 325 4.82 -15.34 -3.35
CA ALA A 325 5.01 -13.94 -3.69
C ALA A 325 4.15 -13.49 -4.87
N GLU A 326 3.53 -12.34 -4.69
CA GLU A 326 2.87 -11.54 -5.70
C GLU A 326 3.55 -10.17 -5.74
N TRP A 327 3.80 -9.65 -6.94
CA TRP A 327 4.37 -8.33 -7.15
C TRP A 327 3.26 -7.33 -7.41
N LEU A 328 3.15 -6.30 -6.60
CA LEU A 328 2.32 -5.13 -6.87
C LEU A 328 3.21 -4.03 -7.46
N GLN A 329 2.95 -3.67 -8.72
CA GLN A 329 3.71 -2.64 -9.44
C GLN A 329 2.94 -1.33 -9.47
N MET A 330 3.58 -0.25 -9.03
CA MET A 330 3.06 1.11 -9.19
C MET A 330 3.09 1.50 -10.67
N GLY A 331 1.95 1.88 -11.24
CA GLY A 331 1.82 2.13 -12.67
C GLY A 331 2.10 3.56 -13.10
N TRP A 332 2.61 4.43 -12.21
CA TRP A 332 2.89 5.84 -12.51
C TRP A 332 3.81 6.04 -13.71
N PHE A 333 4.86 5.25 -13.84
CA PHE A 333 5.80 5.32 -14.96
C PHE A 333 5.13 5.13 -16.35
N LEU A 334 4.06 4.38 -16.45
CA LEU A 334 3.28 4.20 -17.69
C LEU A 334 2.49 5.46 -18.09
N TYR A 335 2.16 6.30 -17.12
CA TYR A 335 1.57 7.61 -17.36
C TYR A 335 2.67 8.66 -17.63
N TYR A 336 3.67 8.73 -16.76
CA TYR A 336 4.70 9.79 -16.77
C TYR A 336 5.65 9.66 -17.95
N GLN A 337 6.17 8.47 -18.22
CA GLN A 337 7.12 8.16 -19.30
C GLN A 337 6.47 7.36 -20.45
N ARG A 338 5.19 7.59 -20.74
CA ARG A 338 4.41 6.84 -21.75
C ARG A 338 5.01 6.80 -23.15
N ASN A 339 5.88 7.76 -23.48
CA ASN A 339 6.62 7.81 -24.74
C ASN A 339 7.74 6.76 -24.82
N LYS A 340 8.25 6.31 -23.69
CA LYS A 340 9.30 5.27 -23.56
C LYS A 340 8.72 3.89 -23.28
N TRP A 341 7.74 3.84 -22.39
CA TRP A 341 6.98 2.63 -22.06
C TRP A 341 5.90 2.36 -23.11
N THR A 342 6.35 2.07 -24.33
CA THR A 342 5.47 1.71 -25.45
C THR A 342 4.71 0.40 -25.15
N LYS A 343 3.72 0.07 -26.02
CA LYS A 343 2.98 -1.19 -25.89
C LYS A 343 3.89 -2.41 -25.86
N ASP A 344 4.93 -2.44 -26.69
CA ASP A 344 5.85 -3.58 -26.80
C ASP A 344 6.75 -3.70 -25.55
N VAL A 345 7.26 -2.58 -25.05
CA VAL A 345 8.10 -2.53 -23.84
C VAL A 345 7.28 -2.96 -22.60
N THR A 346 6.07 -2.42 -22.47
CA THR A 346 5.16 -2.80 -21.37
C THR A 346 4.73 -4.25 -21.46
N LYS A 347 4.44 -4.74 -22.67
CA LYS A 347 4.14 -6.15 -22.90
C LYS A 347 5.30 -7.04 -22.50
N ALA A 348 6.53 -6.69 -22.89
CA ALA A 348 7.73 -7.44 -22.54
C ALA A 348 7.91 -7.55 -21.02
N MET A 349 7.63 -6.47 -20.27
CA MET A 349 7.64 -6.47 -18.80
C MET A 349 6.60 -7.44 -18.22
N LEU A 350 5.35 -7.29 -18.62
CA LEU A 350 4.21 -7.96 -17.99
C LEU A 350 4.13 -9.45 -18.36
N THR A 351 4.48 -9.80 -19.61
CA THR A 351 4.43 -11.19 -20.08
C THR A 351 5.69 -12.01 -19.73
N ALA A 352 6.70 -11.38 -19.14
CA ALA A 352 7.87 -12.07 -18.59
C ALA A 352 7.56 -12.95 -17.38
N LEU A 353 6.45 -12.67 -16.70
CA LEU A 353 5.99 -13.38 -15.51
C LEU A 353 4.77 -14.26 -15.80
N PRO A 354 4.54 -15.32 -15.00
CA PRO A 354 3.27 -16.05 -15.07
C PRO A 354 2.08 -15.12 -14.79
N GLN A 355 0.95 -15.41 -15.42
CA GLN A 355 -0.29 -14.68 -15.15
C GLN A 355 -0.67 -14.72 -13.67
N GLY A 356 -1.15 -13.60 -13.15
CA GLY A 356 -1.55 -13.45 -11.75
C GLY A 356 -0.39 -13.24 -10.77
N LYS A 357 0.83 -13.02 -11.28
CA LYS A 357 2.01 -12.80 -10.42
C LYS A 357 2.50 -11.37 -10.37
N MET A 358 1.97 -10.50 -11.22
CA MET A 358 2.15 -9.05 -11.13
C MET A 358 0.77 -8.39 -11.19
N THR A 359 0.42 -7.63 -10.16
CA THR A 359 -0.78 -6.79 -10.15
C THR A 359 -0.36 -5.35 -10.44
N MET A 360 -0.97 -4.74 -11.45
CA MET A 360 -0.70 -3.35 -11.82
C MET A 360 -1.66 -2.40 -11.09
N LEU A 361 -1.14 -1.35 -10.48
CA LEU A 361 -1.96 -0.20 -10.10
C LEU A 361 -2.05 0.74 -11.31
N ASP A 362 -3.22 0.85 -11.93
CA ASP A 362 -3.47 1.90 -12.93
C ASP A 362 -3.71 3.21 -12.20
N TYR A 363 -2.71 4.02 -12.13
CA TYR A 363 -2.42 4.93 -11.02
C TYR A 363 -3.25 6.23 -11.04
N PHE A 364 -3.69 6.68 -12.23
CA PHE A 364 -4.32 8.00 -12.43
C PHE A 364 -5.50 7.91 -13.41
N CYS A 365 -6.40 6.96 -13.16
CA CYS A 365 -7.46 6.59 -14.10
C CYS A 365 -8.47 7.69 -14.41
N GLU A 366 -8.73 8.59 -13.47
CA GLU A 366 -9.63 9.73 -13.72
C GLU A 366 -9.06 10.74 -14.74
N ARG A 367 -7.75 10.70 -14.95
CA ARG A 367 -7.05 11.48 -15.96
C ARG A 367 -6.76 10.70 -17.22
N MET A 368 -6.23 9.47 -17.06
CA MET A 368 -5.82 8.61 -18.15
C MET A 368 -5.89 7.14 -17.72
N GLU A 369 -6.78 6.37 -18.32
CA GLU A 369 -6.89 4.93 -18.11
C GLU A 369 -5.83 4.19 -18.95
N VAL A 370 -4.67 3.89 -18.34
CA VAL A 370 -3.54 3.23 -18.99
C VAL A 370 -3.88 1.80 -19.41
N TRP A 371 -4.79 1.13 -18.69
CA TRP A 371 -5.27 -0.21 -19.05
C TRP A 371 -5.85 -0.30 -20.46
N ARG A 372 -6.48 0.78 -20.96
CA ARG A 372 -6.98 0.84 -22.34
C ARG A 372 -5.86 0.91 -23.37
N MET A 373 -4.74 1.57 -23.00
CA MET A 373 -3.60 1.75 -23.89
C MET A 373 -2.76 0.47 -24.03
N HIS A 374 -2.78 -0.38 -22.99
CA HIS A 374 -1.94 -1.59 -22.87
C HIS A 374 -2.77 -2.88 -22.83
N ASP A 375 -3.82 -2.98 -23.64
CA ASP A 375 -4.62 -4.20 -23.85
C ASP A 375 -4.99 -4.92 -22.52
N LYS A 376 -5.53 -4.13 -21.55
CA LYS A 376 -5.88 -4.61 -20.21
C LYS A 376 -4.70 -5.29 -19.51
N PHE A 377 -3.51 -4.69 -19.64
CA PHE A 377 -2.25 -5.20 -19.08
C PHE A 377 -1.94 -6.65 -19.50
N TYR A 378 -2.32 -7.01 -20.72
CA TYR A 378 -2.03 -8.33 -21.33
C TYR A 378 -2.45 -9.52 -20.46
N GLY A 379 -3.53 -9.36 -19.69
CA GLY A 379 -4.11 -10.39 -18.82
C GLY A 379 -3.54 -10.44 -17.39
N GLN A 380 -2.53 -9.65 -17.06
CA GLN A 380 -2.13 -9.50 -15.66
C GLN A 380 -3.23 -8.78 -14.85
N PRO A 381 -3.43 -9.14 -13.56
CA PRO A 381 -4.36 -8.43 -12.69
C PRO A 381 -4.06 -6.93 -12.63
N TYR A 382 -5.11 -6.11 -12.49
CA TYR A 382 -4.92 -4.69 -12.22
C TYR A 382 -6.01 -4.10 -11.35
N ILE A 383 -5.69 -2.96 -10.76
CA ILE A 383 -6.55 -2.17 -9.88
C ILE A 383 -6.72 -0.81 -10.53
N TRP A 384 -7.96 -0.39 -10.74
CA TRP A 384 -8.31 0.96 -11.20
C TRP A 384 -8.17 1.93 -10.04
N CYS A 385 -7.27 2.91 -10.13
CA CYS A 385 -6.97 3.81 -9.03
C CYS A 385 -7.32 5.26 -9.36
N TYR A 386 -7.88 5.95 -8.36
CA TYR A 386 -8.10 7.38 -8.33
C TYR A 386 -6.95 8.05 -7.59
N LEU A 387 -6.29 9.04 -8.21
CA LEU A 387 -5.22 9.79 -7.59
C LEU A 387 -5.73 11.09 -6.95
N GLY A 388 -6.57 11.83 -7.68
CA GLY A 388 -7.09 13.12 -7.26
C GLY A 388 -6.18 14.28 -7.65
N ASN A 389 -5.62 14.96 -6.67
CA ASN A 389 -4.67 16.03 -6.88
C ASN A 389 -3.26 15.61 -6.43
N PHE A 390 -2.24 16.29 -6.94
CA PHE A 390 -0.86 16.09 -6.50
C PHE A 390 -0.66 16.64 -5.08
N GLY A 391 0.20 16.00 -4.32
CA GLY A 391 0.54 16.44 -2.97
C GLY A 391 1.08 17.86 -2.91
N GLY A 392 0.85 18.53 -1.80
CA GLY A 392 1.19 19.95 -1.61
C GLY A 392 0.24 20.95 -2.26
N ASN A 393 -0.70 20.52 -3.12
CA ASN A 393 -1.74 21.38 -3.64
C ASN A 393 -2.95 21.42 -2.71
N SER A 394 -3.40 22.61 -2.31
CA SER A 394 -4.50 22.82 -1.36
C SER A 394 -5.81 23.25 -2.03
N VAL A 395 -5.98 22.91 -3.31
CA VAL A 395 -7.18 23.26 -4.08
C VAL A 395 -8.02 22.03 -4.39
N LEU A 396 -9.33 22.13 -4.28
CA LEU A 396 -10.25 21.11 -4.77
C LEU A 396 -10.12 21.03 -6.30
N GLN A 397 -9.71 19.86 -6.79
CA GLN A 397 -9.53 19.61 -8.21
C GLN A 397 -10.13 18.26 -8.57
N GLY A 398 -10.73 18.20 -9.76
CA GLY A 398 -11.25 16.97 -10.32
C GLY A 398 -12.73 17.08 -10.72
N ASN A 399 -13.25 16.00 -11.23
CA ASN A 399 -14.64 15.86 -11.66
C ASN A 399 -15.19 14.52 -11.13
N VAL A 400 -15.74 14.55 -9.92
CA VAL A 400 -16.25 13.37 -9.21
C VAL A 400 -17.28 12.60 -10.06
N LYS A 401 -18.18 13.30 -10.75
CA LYS A 401 -19.18 12.68 -11.63
C LYS A 401 -18.50 11.89 -12.75
N LYS A 402 -17.57 12.54 -13.48
CA LYS A 402 -16.83 11.89 -14.57
C LYS A 402 -16.00 10.71 -14.07
N SER A 403 -15.34 10.85 -12.91
CA SER A 403 -14.57 9.76 -12.31
C SER A 403 -15.44 8.56 -11.99
N GLY A 404 -16.66 8.78 -11.46
CA GLY A 404 -17.64 7.73 -11.24
C GLY A 404 -18.09 7.05 -12.54
N GLU A 405 -18.35 7.81 -13.61
CA GLU A 405 -18.72 7.28 -14.93
C GLU A 405 -17.59 6.44 -15.55
N LEU A 406 -16.33 6.87 -15.41
CA LEU A 406 -15.15 6.13 -15.85
C LEU A 406 -15.01 4.80 -15.09
N LEU A 407 -15.15 4.83 -13.76
CA LEU A 407 -15.12 3.63 -12.94
C LEU A 407 -16.22 2.64 -13.32
N GLU A 408 -17.46 3.09 -13.50
CA GLU A 408 -18.57 2.22 -13.94
C GLU A 408 -18.27 1.58 -15.29
N THR A 409 -17.68 2.35 -16.22
CA THR A 409 -17.24 1.83 -17.51
C THR A 409 -16.12 0.81 -17.38
N ALA A 410 -15.12 1.09 -16.51
CA ALA A 410 -14.04 0.15 -16.24
C ALA A 410 -14.55 -1.17 -15.63
N LEU A 411 -15.47 -1.12 -14.68
CA LEU A 411 -16.07 -2.30 -14.08
C LEU A 411 -16.84 -3.16 -15.09
N LYS A 412 -17.39 -2.54 -16.14
CA LYS A 412 -18.07 -3.24 -17.24
C LYS A 412 -17.11 -3.79 -18.27
N ASP A 413 -16.17 -2.98 -18.73
CA ASP A 413 -15.36 -3.23 -19.92
C ASP A 413 -13.92 -3.69 -19.61
N GLY A 414 -13.46 -3.56 -18.36
CA GLY A 414 -12.09 -3.81 -17.93
C GLY A 414 -11.61 -5.26 -18.03
N GLY A 415 -12.55 -6.22 -18.17
CA GLY A 415 -12.23 -7.64 -18.32
C GLY A 415 -12.11 -8.37 -16.98
N ALA A 416 -11.91 -9.68 -17.06
CA ALA A 416 -11.84 -10.56 -15.89
C ALA A 416 -10.61 -10.32 -15.00
N ASN A 417 -9.61 -9.62 -15.51
CA ASN A 417 -8.37 -9.27 -14.81
C ASN A 417 -8.41 -7.89 -14.12
N LEU A 418 -9.47 -7.10 -14.26
CA LEU A 418 -9.75 -6.01 -13.33
C LEU A 418 -10.16 -6.62 -11.98
N LYS A 419 -9.26 -6.56 -10.99
CA LYS A 419 -9.44 -7.18 -9.68
C LYS A 419 -9.86 -6.22 -8.59
N GLY A 420 -9.68 -4.93 -8.80
CA GLY A 420 -9.92 -4.00 -7.73
C GLY A 420 -10.14 -2.56 -8.15
N ILE A 421 -10.51 -1.79 -7.15
CA ILE A 421 -10.52 -0.33 -7.17
C ILE A 421 -9.59 0.18 -6.07
N GLY A 422 -9.04 1.37 -6.23
CA GLY A 422 -8.16 1.94 -5.23
C GLY A 422 -8.06 3.45 -5.28
N SER A 423 -7.39 4.00 -4.29
CA SER A 423 -6.95 5.39 -4.30
C SER A 423 -5.45 5.44 -4.03
N THR A 424 -4.76 6.12 -4.93
CA THR A 424 -3.33 6.38 -4.88
C THR A 424 -3.05 7.83 -4.52
N LEU A 425 -3.84 8.38 -3.59
CA LEU A 425 -3.76 9.77 -3.15
C LEU A 425 -2.35 10.12 -2.64
N GLU A 426 -1.88 11.31 -3.00
CA GLU A 426 -0.57 11.78 -2.53
C GLU A 426 -0.63 12.48 -1.17
N GLY A 427 -1.79 12.95 -0.76
CA GLY A 427 -2.03 13.57 0.55
C GLY A 427 -3.50 13.56 0.92
N PHE A 428 -3.83 13.60 2.21
CA PHE A 428 -5.21 13.56 2.68
C PHE A 428 -5.96 14.89 2.50
N ASP A 429 -5.24 15.98 2.44
CA ASP A 429 -5.74 17.34 2.28
C ASP A 429 -6.09 17.71 0.84
N VAL A 430 -5.74 16.86 -0.12
CA VAL A 430 -5.94 17.09 -1.56
C VAL A 430 -7.04 16.23 -2.19
N GLN A 431 -7.75 15.44 -1.39
CA GLN A 431 -8.80 14.52 -1.87
C GLN A 431 -10.19 15.14 -1.81
N GLN A 432 -11.04 14.76 -2.75
CA GLN A 432 -12.44 15.13 -2.84
C GLN A 432 -13.37 14.08 -2.23
#